data_b08eaa1b1ee34e892bd313dbebbc71ae
#
_entry.id   b08eaa1b1ee34e892bd313dbebbc71ae
#
_cell.length_a   1.000
_cell.length_b   1.000
_cell.length_c   1.000
_cell.angle_alpha   90.00
_cell.angle_beta   90.00
_cell.angle_gamma   90.00
#
_symmetry.space_group_name_H-M   'P 1'
#
loop_
_entity.id
_entity.type
_entity.pdbx_description
1 polymer ?
#
loop_
_entity_poly.entity_id
_entity_poly.type
_entity_poly.pdbx_seq_one_letter_code
_entity_poly.pdbx_strand_id
1 'polypeptide(L)' 'MDNLIGKKLDGRYQLEELIGSGGMANVYKAVMRGQNGPVPAGTVVAVKVLRREYMHDPDLVR' A
#
# COMPACT_ATOMS: atom_id res chain seq x y z
N MET A 1 -13.24 -6.69 -7.57
CA MET A 1 -11.93 -6.15 -7.90
C MET A 1 -11.61 -4.93 -7.06
N ASP A 2 -10.50 -4.96 -6.40
CA ASP A 2 -10.14 -3.90 -5.46
C ASP A 2 -9.31 -2.84 -6.14
N ASN A 3 -9.93 -1.68 -6.38
CA ASN A 3 -9.20 -0.53 -6.89
C ASN A 3 -8.94 0.40 -5.72
N LEU A 4 -7.70 0.40 -5.26
CA LEU A 4 -7.33 1.21 -4.11
C LEU A 4 -6.73 2.55 -4.50
N ILE A 5 -6.61 2.82 -5.79
CA ILE A 5 -6.03 4.07 -6.24
C ILE A 5 -6.90 5.24 -5.76
N GLY A 6 -6.24 6.24 -5.22
CA GLY A 6 -6.90 7.39 -4.63
C GLY A 6 -7.23 7.23 -3.17
N LYS A 7 -7.15 6.01 -2.64
CA LYS A 7 -7.45 5.76 -1.23
C LYS A 7 -6.23 6.04 -0.36
N LYS A 8 -6.51 6.40 0.86
CA LYS A 8 -5.45 6.69 1.83
C LYS A 8 -5.39 5.57 2.85
N LEU A 9 -4.26 4.88 2.92
CA LEU A 9 -4.04 3.81 3.86
C LEU A 9 -3.43 4.36 5.13
N ASP A 10 -3.92 3.86 6.25
CA ASP A 10 -3.40 4.22 7.57
C ASP A 10 -3.39 5.73 7.78
N GLY A 11 -4.28 6.44 7.09
CA GLY A 11 -4.40 7.87 7.21
C GLY A 11 -3.23 8.67 6.66
N ARG A 12 -2.25 8.02 6.03
CA ARG A 12 -1.04 8.73 5.62
C ARG A 12 -0.51 8.37 4.25
N TYR A 13 -0.84 7.20 3.70
CA TYR A 13 -0.29 6.77 2.40
C TYR A 13 -1.38 6.84 1.35
N GLN A 14 -1.30 7.83 0.47
CA GLN A 14 -2.27 7.93 -0.61
C GLN A 14 -1.78 7.16 -1.82
N LEU A 15 -2.53 6.13 -2.19
CA LEU A 15 -2.16 5.25 -3.31
C LEU A 15 -2.47 5.96 -4.62
N GLU A 16 -1.49 5.99 -5.52
CA GLU A 16 -1.63 6.73 -6.77
C GLU A 16 -1.59 5.86 -8.00
N GLU A 17 -0.80 4.80 -7.97
CA GLU A 17 -0.60 4.02 -9.19
C GLU A 17 -0.28 2.58 -8.82
N LEU A 18 -0.87 1.64 -9.55
CA LEU A 18 -0.52 0.23 -9.41
C LEU A 18 0.71 -0.02 -10.26
N ILE A 19 1.83 -0.36 -9.62
CA ILE A 19 3.10 -0.54 -10.32
C ILE A 19 3.53 -2.00 -10.39
N GLY A 20 2.85 -2.89 -9.66
CA GLY A 20 3.17 -4.30 -9.73
C GLY A 20 2.00 -5.12 -9.23
N SER A 21 1.80 -6.30 -9.83
CA SER A 21 0.73 -7.20 -9.44
C SER A 21 1.24 -8.62 -9.50
N GLY A 22 1.19 -9.30 -8.37
CA GLY A 22 1.58 -10.70 -8.28
C GLY A 22 0.45 -11.56 -7.78
N GLY A 23 0.74 -12.85 -7.56
CA GLY A 23 -0.27 -13.77 -7.08
C GLY A 23 -0.75 -13.46 -5.68
N MET A 24 0.11 -12.92 -4.82
CA MET A 24 -0.21 -12.71 -3.42
C MET A 24 -0.41 -11.26 -3.03
N ALA A 25 0.05 -10.33 -3.85
CA ALA A 25 0.03 -8.93 -3.47
C ALA A 25 0.02 -8.02 -4.68
N ASN A 26 -0.46 -6.81 -4.44
CA ASN A 26 -0.32 -5.70 -5.38
C ASN A 26 0.63 -4.69 -4.78
N VAL A 27 1.44 -4.05 -5.63
CA VAL A 27 2.36 -3.02 -5.19
C VAL A 27 1.92 -1.70 -5.79
N TYR A 28 1.74 -0.71 -4.95
CA TYR A 28 1.30 0.61 -5.36
C TYR A 28 2.38 1.65 -5.12
N LYS A 29 2.46 2.61 -6.02
CA LYS A 29 3.17 3.84 -5.75
C LYS A 29 2.26 4.71 -4.89
N ALA A 30 2.79 5.22 -3.80
CA ALA A 30 2.01 6.03 -2.88
C ALA A 30 2.78 7.27 -2.49
N VAL A 31 2.04 8.28 -2.04
CA VAL A 31 2.62 9.53 -1.56
C VAL A 31 2.25 9.69 -0.11
N MET A 32 3.24 10.04 0.70
CA MET A 32 2.99 10.37 2.10
C MET A 32 2.23 11.68 2.18
N ARG A 33 1.09 11.66 2.87
CA ARG A 33 0.27 12.86 3.04
C ARG A 33 0.45 13.54 4.38
N GLY A 34 1.19 12.92 5.27
CA GLY A 34 1.52 13.52 6.55
C GLY A 34 2.93 13.13 6.90
N GLN A 35 3.56 13.96 7.71
CA GLN A 35 4.91 13.62 8.15
C GLN A 35 4.85 12.46 9.13
N ASN A 36 5.75 11.50 8.94
CA ASN A 36 5.82 10.33 9.80
C ASN A 36 7.26 10.17 10.26
N GLY A 37 7.55 10.69 11.46
CA GLY A 37 8.90 10.68 11.96
C GLY A 37 9.84 11.43 11.03
N PRO A 38 10.96 10.83 10.62
CA PRO A 38 11.90 11.51 9.73
C PRO A 38 11.44 11.57 8.28
N VAL A 39 10.33 10.93 7.94
CA VAL A 39 9.84 10.88 6.55
C VAL A 39 8.91 12.05 6.31
N PRO A 40 9.28 13.01 5.45
CA PRO A 40 8.44 14.18 5.23
C PRO A 40 7.25 13.88 4.33
N ALA A 41 6.22 14.70 4.45
CA ALA A 41 5.08 14.65 3.55
C ALA A 41 5.55 14.88 2.12
N GLY A 42 4.89 14.20 1.18
CA GLY A 42 5.26 14.29 -0.24
C GLY A 42 6.25 13.24 -0.67
N THR A 43 6.81 12.47 0.26
CA THR A 43 7.74 11.40 -0.08
C THR A 43 6.99 10.29 -0.82
N VAL A 44 7.60 9.81 -1.91
CA VAL A 44 7.05 8.71 -2.69
C VAL A 44 7.56 7.39 -2.13
N VAL A 45 6.64 6.46 -1.88
CA VAL A 45 6.98 5.16 -1.32
C VAL A 45 6.26 4.07 -2.10
N ALA A 46 6.73 2.85 -1.95
CA ALA A 46 6.06 1.68 -2.50
C ALA A 46 5.30 0.99 -1.37
N VAL A 47 4.03 0.70 -1.62
CA VAL A 47 3.18 0.04 -0.63
C VAL A 47 2.74 -1.29 -1.20
N LYS A 48 3.04 -2.36 -0.49
CA LYS A 48 2.66 -3.70 -0.88
C LYS A 48 1.40 -4.09 -0.11
N VAL A 49 0.34 -4.37 -0.85
CA VAL A 49 -0.94 -4.72 -0.27
C VAL A 49 -1.22 -6.19 -0.57
N LEU A 50 -1.29 -7.00 0.48
CA LEU A 50 -1.54 -8.42 0.33
C LEU A 50 -2.99 -8.64 -0.11
N ARG A 51 -3.18 -9.63 -0.97
CA ARG A 51 -4.53 -9.99 -1.40
C ARG A 51 -5.29 -10.58 -0.23
N ARG A 52 -6.58 -10.28 -0.21
CA ARG A 52 -7.43 -10.64 0.92
C ARG A 52 -7.47 -12.14 1.18
N GLU A 53 -7.47 -12.94 0.14
CA GLU A 53 -7.54 -14.38 0.29
C GLU A 53 -6.33 -14.99 0.96
N TYR A 54 -5.23 -14.26 1.04
CA TYR A 54 -4.02 -14.74 1.72
C TYR A 54 -3.89 -14.22 3.14
N MET A 55 -4.76 -13.31 3.54
CA MET A 55 -4.69 -12.74 4.89
C MET A 55 -5.14 -13.70 5.97
N HIS A 56 -5.78 -14.79 5.59
CA HIS A 56 -6.21 -15.80 6.54
C HIS A 56 -5.16 -16.85 6.82
N ASP A 57 -4.05 -16.82 6.08
CA ASP A 57 -2.97 -17.78 6.25
C ASP A 57 -1.92 -17.18 7.18
N PRO A 58 -1.73 -17.75 8.38
CA PRO A 58 -0.80 -17.16 9.33
C PRO A 58 0.65 -17.17 8.86
N ASP A 59 0.98 -17.99 7.87
CA ASP A 59 2.33 -18.01 7.33
C ASP A 59 2.56 -16.90 6.32
N LEU A 60 1.51 -16.31 5.78
CA LEU A 60 1.61 -15.27 4.78
C LEU A 60 1.40 -13.88 5.37
N VAL A 61 0.63 -13.78 6.43
CA VAL A 61 0.34 -12.50 7.08
C VAL A 61 1.31 -12.31 8.23
N ARG A 62 2.29 -11.48 8.01
CA ARG A 62 3.32 -11.26 9.01
C ARG A 62 3.66 -9.82 9.15
#